data_87894874afd9a98b7bdf65b4f69fa9cf
#
_entry.id   87894874afd9a98b7bdf65b4f69fa9cf
#
_cell.length_a   1.000
_cell.length_b   1.000
_cell.length_c   1.000
_cell.angle_alpha   90.00
_cell.angle_beta   90.00
_cell.angle_gamma   90.00
#
_symmetry.space_group_name_H-M   'P 1'
#
loop_
_entity.id
_entity.type
_entity.pdbx_description
1 polymer ?
#
loop_
_entity_poly.entity_id
_entity_poly.type
_entity_poly.pdbx_seq_one_letter_code
_entity_poly.pdbx_strand_id
1 'polypeptide(L)'
;DYPIVFALHGKGGKNTSWVNQLKSFTDSGEFVGIYPQGHLDSWNLGTEPSKADDVAFINSIIKELENYNNLNMNKIYAIGTSNGSGMVNKLGIHTSHFKAIAPVVSQLMESMPILDNTKPVSIFQINGAKDFTIPINGGSAFGHNFLDAYKSAELWASNFECNLSPEVKSINGTVSYTHLRAHETTD
;
A
#
# COMPACT_ATOMS: atom_id res chain seq x y z
N ASP A 1 -0.01 -6.03 -23.11
CA ASP A 1 -0.98 -5.89 -22.00
C ASP A 1 -0.39 -4.97 -20.95
N TYR A 2 -1.16 -3.96 -20.53
CA TYR A 2 -0.70 -2.95 -19.60
C TYR A 2 -0.80 -3.43 -18.13
N PRO A 3 0.22 -3.21 -17.30
CA PRO A 3 0.09 -3.30 -15.85
C PRO A 3 -0.98 -2.32 -15.33
N ILE A 4 -1.52 -2.61 -14.15
CA ILE A 4 -2.56 -1.80 -13.51
C ILE A 4 -2.03 -1.26 -12.19
N VAL A 5 -2.17 0.04 -11.95
CA VAL A 5 -1.79 0.68 -10.68
C VAL A 5 -2.99 1.36 -10.05
N PHE A 6 -3.44 0.87 -8.92
CA PHE A 6 -4.41 1.55 -8.06
C PHE A 6 -3.70 2.61 -7.23
N ALA A 7 -4.16 3.86 -7.28
CA ALA A 7 -3.59 4.96 -6.51
C ALA A 7 -4.62 5.60 -5.59
N LEU A 8 -4.44 5.40 -4.28
CA LEU A 8 -5.42 5.72 -3.24
C LEU A 8 -5.05 7.03 -2.54
N HIS A 9 -5.98 7.98 -2.54
CA HIS A 9 -5.82 9.29 -1.91
C HIS A 9 -5.78 9.21 -0.37
N GLY A 10 -5.22 10.22 0.29
CA GLY A 10 -5.30 10.38 1.74
C GLY A 10 -6.68 10.87 2.20
N LYS A 11 -6.90 10.93 3.53
CA LYS A 11 -8.14 11.44 4.12
C LYS A 11 -8.40 12.88 3.67
N GLY A 12 -9.63 13.17 3.25
CA GLY A 12 -10.04 14.46 2.69
C GLY A 12 -9.59 14.68 1.23
N GLY A 13 -8.88 13.73 0.65
CA GLY A 13 -8.41 13.77 -0.73
C GLY A 13 -9.47 13.39 -1.75
N LYS A 14 -9.10 13.51 -3.02
CA LYS A 14 -9.94 13.16 -4.16
C LYS A 14 -9.26 12.13 -5.05
N ASN A 15 -10.04 11.41 -5.83
CA ASN A 15 -9.52 10.47 -6.84
C ASN A 15 -8.51 11.12 -7.81
N THR A 16 -8.56 12.44 -7.99
CA THR A 16 -7.60 13.18 -8.82
C THR A 16 -6.26 13.45 -8.14
N SER A 17 -6.11 13.16 -6.84
CA SER A 17 -4.91 13.51 -6.06
C SER A 17 -3.62 12.91 -6.62
N TRP A 18 -3.68 11.74 -7.26
CA TRP A 18 -2.53 11.04 -7.83
C TRP A 18 -2.35 11.26 -9.34
N VAL A 19 -3.33 11.85 -10.04
CA VAL A 19 -3.32 11.94 -11.51
C VAL A 19 -2.08 12.68 -12.01
N ASN A 20 -1.77 13.85 -11.44
CA ASN A 20 -0.63 14.64 -11.89
C ASN A 20 0.72 14.00 -11.55
N GLN A 21 0.83 13.33 -10.40
CA GLN A 21 2.03 12.66 -9.95
C GLN A 21 2.39 11.45 -10.83
N LEU A 22 1.38 10.76 -11.35
CA LEU A 22 1.54 9.57 -12.16
C LEU A 22 1.42 9.83 -13.67
N LYS A 23 1.11 11.08 -14.05
CA LYS A 23 0.79 11.46 -15.45
C LYS A 23 1.90 11.08 -16.45
N SER A 24 3.16 11.32 -16.12
CA SER A 24 4.27 10.99 -17.02
C SER A 24 4.34 9.50 -17.36
N PHE A 25 4.08 8.64 -16.38
CA PHE A 25 4.09 7.19 -16.54
C PHE A 25 2.86 6.67 -17.31
N THR A 26 1.68 7.24 -17.02
CA THR A 26 0.46 6.86 -17.75
C THR A 26 0.47 7.37 -19.19
N ASP A 27 0.99 8.59 -19.43
CA ASP A 27 1.13 9.14 -20.78
C ASP A 27 2.18 8.37 -21.62
N SER A 28 3.24 7.85 -21.01
CA SER A 28 4.23 6.99 -21.68
C SER A 28 3.75 5.55 -21.89
N GLY A 29 2.58 5.19 -21.33
CA GLY A 29 2.00 3.85 -21.48
C GLY A 29 2.68 2.77 -20.62
N GLU A 30 3.34 3.16 -19.51
CA GLU A 30 3.97 2.19 -18.62
C GLU A 30 2.94 1.36 -17.85
N PHE A 31 1.80 1.97 -17.49
CA PHE A 31 0.67 1.30 -16.84
C PHE A 31 -0.64 2.06 -17.03
N VAL A 32 -1.75 1.41 -16.71
CA VAL A 32 -3.06 2.05 -16.58
C VAL A 32 -3.30 2.42 -15.12
N GLY A 33 -3.54 3.71 -14.86
CA GLY A 33 -3.83 4.22 -13.52
C GLY A 33 -5.31 4.09 -13.18
N ILE A 34 -5.63 3.51 -12.03
CA ILE A 34 -6.97 3.44 -11.45
C ILE A 34 -7.01 4.31 -10.20
N TYR A 35 -7.89 5.30 -10.22
CA TYR A 35 -7.99 6.32 -9.18
C TYR A 35 -9.38 6.29 -8.51
N PRO A 36 -9.64 5.33 -7.61
CA PRO A 36 -10.94 5.23 -6.97
C PRO A 36 -11.15 6.36 -5.93
N GLN A 37 -12.42 6.70 -5.68
CA GLN A 37 -12.81 7.66 -4.66
C GLN A 37 -13.31 6.93 -3.42
N GLY A 38 -12.65 7.14 -2.28
CA GLY A 38 -13.13 6.66 -0.99
C GLY A 38 -14.40 7.38 -0.55
N HIS A 39 -15.34 6.65 0.01
CA HIS A 39 -16.62 7.20 0.52
C HIS A 39 -16.36 8.20 1.65
N LEU A 40 -17.03 9.36 1.61
CA LEU A 40 -16.78 10.50 2.51
C LEU A 40 -15.32 10.98 2.49
N ASP A 41 -14.70 10.95 1.31
CA ASP A 41 -13.31 11.36 1.08
C ASP A 41 -12.28 10.63 1.98
N SER A 42 -12.54 9.35 2.28
CA SER A 42 -11.76 8.58 3.26
C SER A 42 -11.92 7.08 3.01
N TRP A 43 -10.93 6.28 3.37
CA TRP A 43 -10.97 4.83 3.38
C TRP A 43 -11.27 4.33 4.78
N ASN A 44 -12.15 3.35 4.90
CA ASN A 44 -12.56 2.78 6.17
C ASN A 44 -11.47 1.85 6.74
N LEU A 45 -10.72 2.37 7.70
CA LEU A 45 -9.71 1.63 8.47
C LEU A 45 -10.21 1.26 9.87
N GLY A 46 -11.50 1.57 10.17
CA GLY A 46 -12.17 1.22 11.42
C GLY A 46 -12.68 2.44 12.22
N THR A 47 -11.92 3.54 12.26
CA THR A 47 -12.28 4.74 13.04
C THR A 47 -12.89 5.87 12.21
N GLU A 48 -12.79 5.80 10.88
CA GLU A 48 -13.30 6.82 9.97
C GLU A 48 -14.84 6.92 10.01
N PRO A 49 -15.40 8.10 9.63
CA PRO A 49 -16.85 8.25 9.47
C PRO A 49 -17.44 7.31 8.43
N SER A 50 -16.70 7.04 7.34
CA SER A 50 -17.08 6.04 6.35
C SER A 50 -17.12 4.65 6.99
N LYS A 51 -18.20 3.92 6.74
CA LYS A 51 -18.35 2.51 7.10
C LYS A 51 -18.48 1.63 5.85
N ALA A 52 -18.07 2.16 4.70
CA ALA A 52 -18.08 1.42 3.45
C ALA A 52 -17.15 0.20 3.53
N ASP A 53 -17.51 -0.86 2.82
CA ASP A 53 -16.61 -1.99 2.57
C ASP A 53 -15.71 -1.66 1.37
N ASP A 54 -14.61 -0.95 1.65
CA ASP A 54 -13.69 -0.52 0.61
C ASP A 54 -12.91 -1.68 -0.01
N VAL A 55 -12.74 -2.81 0.70
CA VAL A 55 -12.14 -4.03 0.13
C VAL A 55 -13.07 -4.60 -0.94
N ALA A 56 -14.36 -4.75 -0.63
CA ALA A 56 -15.35 -5.20 -1.61
C ALA A 56 -15.47 -4.23 -2.80
N PHE A 57 -15.38 -2.91 -2.56
CA PHE A 57 -15.38 -1.90 -3.60
C PHE A 57 -14.19 -2.07 -4.56
N ILE A 58 -12.96 -2.18 -4.06
CA ILE A 58 -11.78 -2.41 -4.90
C ILE A 58 -11.89 -3.74 -5.65
N ASN A 59 -12.36 -4.80 -5.00
CA ASN A 59 -12.58 -6.09 -5.66
C ASN A 59 -13.59 -5.98 -6.81
N SER A 60 -14.64 -5.17 -6.66
CA SER A 60 -15.62 -4.95 -7.73
C SER A 60 -15.02 -4.22 -8.93
N ILE A 61 -14.12 -3.24 -8.69
CA ILE A 61 -13.37 -2.58 -9.76
C ILE A 61 -12.45 -3.58 -10.47
N ILE A 62 -11.70 -4.39 -9.73
CA ILE A 62 -10.81 -5.41 -10.32
C ILE A 62 -11.61 -6.36 -11.21
N LYS A 63 -12.77 -6.82 -10.75
CA LYS A 63 -13.65 -7.69 -11.54
C LYS A 63 -14.15 -7.01 -12.82
N GLU A 64 -14.47 -5.72 -12.76
CA GLU A 64 -14.87 -4.96 -13.98
C GLU A 64 -13.70 -4.84 -14.97
N LEU A 65 -12.46 -4.67 -14.47
CA LEU A 65 -11.27 -4.58 -15.31
C LEU A 65 -10.97 -5.86 -16.09
N GLU A 66 -11.45 -7.03 -15.65
CA GLU A 66 -11.34 -8.30 -16.39
C GLU A 66 -11.99 -8.27 -17.77
N ASN A 67 -12.92 -7.33 -18.02
CA ASN A 67 -13.57 -7.17 -19.31
C ASN A 67 -12.69 -6.46 -20.37
N TYR A 68 -11.50 -5.98 -19.99
CA TYR A 68 -10.60 -5.22 -20.87
C TYR A 68 -9.39 -6.07 -21.27
N ASN A 69 -9.40 -6.55 -22.53
CA ASN A 69 -8.39 -7.50 -23.04
C ASN A 69 -6.95 -6.95 -23.12
N ASN A 70 -6.77 -5.64 -23.01
CA ASN A 70 -5.47 -4.97 -23.05
C ASN A 70 -4.86 -4.75 -21.66
N LEU A 71 -5.49 -5.22 -20.59
CA LEU A 71 -4.99 -5.15 -19.22
C LEU A 71 -4.35 -6.47 -18.80
N ASN A 72 -3.27 -6.38 -18.04
CA ASN A 72 -2.61 -7.55 -17.47
C ASN A 72 -3.06 -7.79 -16.03
N MET A 73 -4.07 -8.65 -15.85
CA MET A 73 -4.63 -8.99 -14.54
C MET A 73 -3.62 -9.70 -13.61
N ASN A 74 -2.48 -10.15 -14.13
CA ASN A 74 -1.38 -10.69 -13.33
C ASN A 74 -0.37 -9.63 -12.87
N LYS A 75 -0.56 -8.35 -13.25
CA LYS A 75 0.31 -7.22 -12.91
C LYS A 75 -0.50 -6.08 -12.32
N ILE A 76 -1.11 -6.32 -11.17
CA ILE A 76 -1.88 -5.33 -10.41
C ILE A 76 -1.06 -4.87 -9.21
N TYR A 77 -0.96 -3.56 -9.04
CA TYR A 77 -0.20 -2.89 -7.99
C TYR A 77 -1.05 -1.85 -7.29
N ALA A 78 -0.69 -1.50 -6.05
CA ALA A 78 -1.36 -0.42 -5.34
C ALA A 78 -0.36 0.52 -4.67
N ILE A 79 -0.64 1.82 -4.74
CA ILE A 79 0.05 2.87 -3.99
C ILE A 79 -0.99 3.71 -3.24
N GLY A 80 -0.65 4.19 -2.06
CA GLY A 80 -1.55 5.05 -1.30
C GLY A 80 -0.82 5.94 -0.33
N THR A 81 -1.38 7.11 -0.05
CA THR A 81 -0.81 8.09 0.88
C THR A 81 -1.65 8.21 2.14
N SER A 82 -1.03 8.25 3.32
CA SER A 82 -1.70 8.49 4.61
C SER A 82 -2.84 7.48 4.85
N ASN A 83 -4.10 7.90 4.98
CA ASN A 83 -5.26 7.01 5.08
C ASN A 83 -5.34 6.03 3.88
N GLY A 84 -5.00 6.46 2.65
CA GLY A 84 -4.87 5.59 1.49
C GLY A 84 -3.73 4.56 1.64
N SER A 85 -2.66 4.90 2.34
CA SER A 85 -1.59 3.95 2.70
C SER A 85 -2.10 2.85 3.64
N GLY A 86 -2.88 3.23 4.66
CA GLY A 86 -3.55 2.26 5.52
C GLY A 86 -4.48 1.34 4.73
N MET A 87 -5.20 1.87 3.73
CA MET A 87 -6.05 1.06 2.86
C MET A 87 -5.22 0.13 1.96
N VAL A 88 -4.09 0.57 1.44
CA VAL A 88 -3.16 -0.28 0.67
C VAL A 88 -2.64 -1.44 1.51
N ASN A 89 -2.26 -1.21 2.78
CA ASN A 89 -1.92 -2.28 3.72
C ASN A 89 -3.11 -3.25 3.92
N LYS A 90 -4.33 -2.71 4.12
CA LYS A 90 -5.55 -3.52 4.28
C LYS A 90 -5.81 -4.39 3.06
N LEU A 91 -5.62 -3.87 1.85
CA LEU A 91 -5.76 -4.65 0.61
C LEU A 91 -4.72 -5.77 0.52
N GLY A 92 -3.46 -5.49 0.88
CA GLY A 92 -2.40 -6.50 0.92
C GLY A 92 -2.69 -7.63 1.90
N ILE A 93 -3.34 -7.33 3.04
CA ILE A 93 -3.73 -8.32 4.06
C ILE A 93 -4.92 -9.16 3.60
N HIS A 94 -5.95 -8.52 3.03
CA HIS A 94 -7.27 -9.15 2.83
C HIS A 94 -7.53 -9.62 1.39
N THR A 95 -6.59 -9.41 0.45
CA THR A 95 -6.76 -9.83 -0.95
C THR A 95 -5.50 -10.51 -1.48
N SER A 96 -5.62 -11.16 -2.66
CA SER A 96 -4.48 -11.79 -3.36
C SER A 96 -4.25 -11.19 -4.75
N HIS A 97 -4.86 -10.06 -5.07
CA HIS A 97 -4.79 -9.49 -6.40
C HIS A 97 -3.47 -8.75 -6.68
N PHE A 98 -2.88 -8.15 -5.64
CA PHE A 98 -1.74 -7.26 -5.80
C PHE A 98 -0.41 -8.01 -5.78
N LYS A 99 0.45 -7.75 -6.78
CA LYS A 99 1.84 -8.27 -6.82
C LYS A 99 2.77 -7.45 -5.96
N ALA A 100 2.53 -6.16 -5.86
CA ALA A 100 3.21 -5.28 -4.92
C ALA A 100 2.30 -4.17 -4.43
N ILE A 101 2.59 -3.69 -3.22
CA ILE A 101 1.93 -2.54 -2.61
C ILE A 101 2.96 -1.52 -2.13
N ALA A 102 2.62 -0.23 -2.26
CA ALA A 102 3.48 0.87 -1.82
C ALA A 102 2.73 1.76 -0.81
N PRO A 103 2.74 1.41 0.49
CA PRO A 103 2.22 2.27 1.53
C PRO A 103 3.15 3.48 1.75
N VAL A 104 2.61 4.70 1.55
CA VAL A 104 3.36 5.96 1.69
C VAL A 104 2.83 6.75 2.88
N VAL A 105 3.71 7.03 3.83
CA VAL A 105 3.41 7.85 5.03
C VAL A 105 2.35 7.25 5.96
N SER A 106 2.25 5.93 6.01
CA SER A 106 1.53 5.20 7.05
C SER A 106 1.98 3.74 7.05
N GLN A 107 2.49 3.30 8.16
CA GLN A 107 2.83 1.91 8.46
C GLN A 107 1.61 1.13 8.96
N LEU A 108 1.79 -0.14 9.32
CA LEU A 108 0.74 -0.97 9.93
C LEU A 108 0.23 -0.36 11.24
N MET A 109 -1.01 -0.66 11.55
CA MET A 109 -1.68 -0.28 12.80
C MET A 109 -1.91 -1.52 13.67
N GLU A 110 -1.94 -1.35 14.99
CA GLU A 110 -2.24 -2.43 15.95
C GLU A 110 -3.59 -3.11 15.66
N SER A 111 -4.56 -2.32 15.18
CA SER A 111 -5.90 -2.80 14.82
C SER A 111 -5.97 -3.56 13.48
N MET A 112 -4.84 -3.67 12.76
CA MET A 112 -4.76 -4.30 11.44
C MET A 112 -3.63 -5.33 11.40
N PRO A 113 -3.77 -6.45 12.12
CA PRO A 113 -2.76 -7.51 12.10
C PRO A 113 -2.72 -8.21 10.74
N ILE A 114 -1.53 -8.64 10.33
CA ILE A 114 -1.37 -9.53 9.19
C ILE A 114 -1.97 -10.88 9.57
N LEU A 115 -2.76 -11.47 8.67
CA LEU A 115 -3.47 -12.73 8.92
C LEU A 115 -2.62 -13.92 8.46
N ASP A 116 -2.76 -15.08 9.11
CA ASP A 116 -2.03 -16.31 8.77
C ASP A 116 -2.26 -16.77 7.31
N ASN A 117 -3.41 -16.42 6.75
CA ASN A 117 -3.76 -16.74 5.37
C ASN A 117 -3.46 -15.61 4.37
N THR A 118 -2.83 -14.53 4.80
CA THR A 118 -2.39 -13.43 3.93
C THR A 118 -1.43 -13.98 2.85
N LYS A 119 -1.72 -13.66 1.59
CA LYS A 119 -0.89 -14.13 0.47
C LYS A 119 0.35 -13.26 0.31
N PRO A 120 1.49 -13.85 -0.08
CA PRO A 120 2.71 -13.09 -0.32
C PRO A 120 2.50 -11.96 -1.30
N VAL A 121 2.95 -10.78 -0.91
CA VAL A 121 2.92 -9.54 -1.70
C VAL A 121 4.21 -8.76 -1.45
N SER A 122 4.79 -8.17 -2.50
CA SER A 122 5.96 -7.31 -2.32
C SER A 122 5.55 -5.97 -1.68
N ILE A 123 6.33 -5.51 -0.70
CA ILE A 123 6.03 -4.27 0.04
C ILE A 123 7.13 -3.23 -0.22
N PHE A 124 6.72 -2.02 -0.62
CA PHE A 124 7.60 -0.86 -0.70
C PHE A 124 7.10 0.24 0.23
N GLN A 125 7.41 0.10 1.52
CA GLN A 125 6.98 1.05 2.56
C GLN A 125 7.85 2.31 2.55
N ILE A 126 7.21 3.49 2.55
CA ILE A 126 7.87 4.80 2.58
C ILE A 126 7.39 5.59 3.79
N ASN A 127 8.31 6.00 4.67
CA ASN A 127 8.02 6.81 5.84
C ASN A 127 8.94 8.03 5.91
N GLY A 128 8.42 9.15 6.40
CA GLY A 128 9.19 10.34 6.67
C GLY A 128 9.87 10.28 8.03
N ALA A 129 11.20 10.39 8.09
CA ALA A 129 11.93 10.36 9.37
C ALA A 129 11.58 11.54 10.30
N LYS A 130 11.01 12.63 9.75
CA LYS A 130 10.56 13.82 10.48
C LYS A 130 9.05 14.03 10.32
N ASP A 131 8.30 12.98 10.16
CA ASP A 131 6.84 13.07 10.12
C ASP A 131 6.32 13.20 11.55
N PHE A 132 5.72 14.37 11.85
CA PHE A 132 5.11 14.66 13.16
C PHE A 132 3.63 14.27 13.21
N THR A 133 3.04 13.89 12.07
CA THR A 133 1.63 13.51 11.96
C THR A 133 1.44 12.02 12.19
N ILE A 134 2.26 11.19 11.50
CA ILE A 134 2.36 9.74 11.71
C ILE A 134 3.84 9.45 11.95
N PRO A 135 4.30 9.49 13.23
CA PRO A 135 5.70 9.38 13.56
C PRO A 135 6.28 8.03 13.13
N ILE A 136 7.53 8.05 12.65
CA ILE A 136 8.23 6.83 12.23
C ILE A 136 8.34 5.80 13.36
N ASN A 137 8.45 6.26 14.61
CA ASN A 137 8.50 5.40 15.80
C ASN A 137 7.12 4.92 16.27
N GLY A 138 6.07 5.17 15.47
CA GLY A 138 4.71 4.81 15.83
C GLY A 138 4.06 5.74 16.84
N GLY A 139 2.90 5.32 17.33
CA GLY A 139 2.09 6.06 18.30
C GLY A 139 0.67 6.34 17.83
N SER A 140 -0.07 7.08 18.64
CA SER A 140 -1.49 7.36 18.39
C SER A 140 -1.69 8.60 17.55
N ALA A 141 -2.39 8.47 16.43
CA ALA A 141 -2.84 9.57 15.59
C ALA A 141 -4.16 9.22 14.89
N PHE A 142 -5.06 10.21 14.71
CA PHE A 142 -6.35 10.05 14.01
C PHE A 142 -7.24 8.92 14.52
N GLY A 143 -7.12 8.55 15.81
CA GLY A 143 -7.88 7.45 16.40
C GLY A 143 -7.29 6.05 16.13
N HIS A 144 -6.11 5.97 15.55
CA HIS A 144 -5.36 4.73 15.32
C HIS A 144 -4.08 4.69 16.15
N ASN A 145 -3.64 3.49 16.51
CA ASN A 145 -2.30 3.22 17.06
C ASN A 145 -1.44 2.66 15.95
N PHE A 146 -0.49 3.45 15.46
CA PHE A 146 0.47 3.03 14.45
C PHE A 146 1.63 2.29 15.10
N LEU A 147 2.07 1.21 14.49
CA LEU A 147 3.29 0.54 14.87
C LEU A 147 4.52 1.42 14.52
N ASP A 148 5.66 1.12 15.12
CA ASP A 148 6.94 1.59 14.60
C ASP A 148 7.12 1.13 13.15
N ALA A 149 7.66 1.99 12.28
CA ALA A 149 7.74 1.71 10.84
C ALA A 149 8.68 0.53 10.51
N TYR A 150 9.77 0.37 11.28
CA TYR A 150 10.67 -0.78 11.12
C TYR A 150 9.99 -2.06 11.61
N LYS A 151 9.26 -1.97 12.73
CA LYS A 151 8.47 -3.10 13.23
C LYS A 151 7.38 -3.54 12.24
N SER A 152 6.74 -2.57 11.58
CA SER A 152 5.79 -2.83 10.50
C SER A 152 6.44 -3.63 9.35
N ALA A 153 7.63 -3.21 8.92
CA ALA A 153 8.38 -3.91 7.87
C ALA A 153 8.81 -5.31 8.31
N GLU A 154 9.29 -5.47 9.55
CA GLU A 154 9.64 -6.78 10.12
C GLU A 154 8.45 -7.74 10.19
N LEU A 155 7.26 -7.25 10.53
CA LEU A 155 6.05 -8.08 10.58
C LEU A 155 5.69 -8.61 9.19
N TRP A 156 5.73 -7.76 8.15
CA TRP A 156 5.55 -8.20 6.78
C TRP A 156 6.58 -9.25 6.37
N ALA A 157 7.86 -8.99 6.66
CA ALA A 157 8.96 -9.89 6.33
C ALA A 157 8.83 -11.24 7.05
N SER A 158 8.51 -11.23 8.35
CA SER A 158 8.33 -12.44 9.15
C SER A 158 7.15 -13.28 8.66
N ASN A 159 6.04 -12.62 8.27
CA ASN A 159 4.85 -13.32 7.78
C ASN A 159 5.11 -14.06 6.46
N PHE A 160 6.06 -13.59 5.66
CA PHE A 160 6.43 -14.19 4.37
C PHE A 160 7.77 -14.93 4.42
N GLU A 161 8.26 -15.26 5.62
CA GLU A 161 9.51 -16.00 5.84
C GLU A 161 10.74 -15.36 5.15
N CYS A 162 10.72 -14.02 5.03
CA CYS A 162 11.84 -13.28 4.46
C CYS A 162 13.05 -13.29 5.40
N ASN A 163 14.25 -13.10 4.84
CA ASN A 163 15.44 -12.85 5.64
C ASN A 163 15.27 -11.54 6.45
N LEU A 164 15.35 -11.62 7.77
CA LEU A 164 15.21 -10.48 8.67
C LEU A 164 16.49 -9.66 8.83
N SER A 165 17.58 -10.02 8.13
CA SER A 165 18.79 -9.20 8.09
C SER A 165 18.65 -8.14 7.00
N PRO A 166 18.34 -6.88 7.34
CA PRO A 166 18.09 -5.86 6.35
C PRO A 166 19.37 -5.42 5.65
N GLU A 167 19.31 -5.23 4.35
CA GLU A 167 20.33 -4.49 3.63
C GLU A 167 20.01 -2.99 3.73
N VAL A 168 20.83 -2.23 4.43
CA VAL A 168 20.63 -0.79 4.64
C VAL A 168 21.47 0.01 3.66
N LYS A 169 20.80 0.85 2.84
CA LYS A 169 21.48 1.79 1.93
C LYS A 169 21.04 3.21 2.24
N SER A 170 22.00 4.14 2.33
CA SER A 170 21.73 5.57 2.43
C SER A 170 21.93 6.22 1.07
N ILE A 171 20.95 6.99 0.61
CA ILE A 171 21.04 7.76 -0.63
C ILE A 171 20.96 9.24 -0.26
N ASN A 172 22.00 10.01 -0.62
CA ASN A 172 22.12 11.45 -0.40
C ASN A 172 21.89 11.90 1.06
N GLY A 173 22.22 11.04 2.03
CA GLY A 173 22.14 11.37 3.46
C GLY A 173 20.73 11.56 4.05
N THR A 174 19.68 11.33 3.27
CA THR A 174 18.31 11.67 3.65
C THR A 174 17.34 10.49 3.73
N VAL A 175 17.63 9.38 3.11
CA VAL A 175 16.72 8.23 3.04
C VAL A 175 17.51 6.94 3.24
N SER A 176 17.12 6.15 4.24
CA SER A 176 17.62 4.78 4.42
C SER A 176 16.61 3.81 3.81
N TYR A 177 17.04 3.01 2.85
CA TYR A 177 16.24 1.92 2.30
C TYR A 177 16.64 0.62 2.98
N THR A 178 15.66 -0.09 3.51
CA THR A 178 15.83 -1.42 4.07
C THR A 178 15.19 -2.43 3.14
N HIS A 179 15.98 -3.35 2.60
CA HIS A 179 15.46 -4.45 1.78
C HIS A 179 15.41 -5.72 2.62
N LEU A 180 14.21 -6.26 2.76
CA LEU A 180 14.00 -7.59 3.30
C LEU A 180 13.57 -8.47 2.11
N ARG A 181 14.38 -9.47 1.78
CA ARG A 181 14.12 -10.37 0.65
C ARG A 181 13.53 -11.67 1.15
N ALA A 182 12.51 -12.17 0.45
CA ALA A 182 12.12 -13.57 0.57
C ALA A 182 13.31 -14.47 0.19
N HIS A 183 13.43 -15.64 0.81
CA HIS A 183 14.35 -16.67 0.33
C HIS A 183 13.93 -17.02 -1.10
N GLU A 184 14.83 -16.79 -2.06
CA GLU A 184 14.66 -17.36 -3.38
C GLU A 184 14.76 -18.87 -3.20
N THR A 185 13.63 -19.58 -3.36
CA THR A 185 13.67 -21.01 -3.57
C THR A 185 14.27 -21.20 -4.96
N THR A 186 15.50 -21.68 -5.01
CA THR A 186 16.10 -22.19 -6.23
C THR A 186 15.39 -23.50 -6.54
N ASP A 187 14.41 -23.44 -7.44
CA ASP A 187 13.91 -24.61 -8.17
C ASP A 187 14.76 -24.84 -9.43
#